data_b8766a290fd33047bd7bb887ea3ae518
#
_entry.id   b8766a290fd33047bd7bb887ea3ae518
#
_cell.length_a   1.000
_cell.length_b   1.000
_cell.length_c   1.000
_cell.angle_alpha   90.00
_cell.angle_beta   90.00
_cell.angle_gamma   90.00
#
_symmetry.space_group_name_H-M   'P 1'
#
loop_
_entity.id
_entity.type
_entity.pdbx_description
1 polymer ?
#
loop_
_entity_poly.entity_id
_entity_poly.type
_entity_poly.pdbx_seq_one_letter_code
_entity_poly.pdbx_strand_id
1 'polypeptide(L)'
;MQLSADEVKAKRQELGLTQKEFAAALGMGPNGERTVRRWEAGETRPTAAESKYISTLGHRAPFAPAGEGKPAFTFIDLFAGIGGIRMPFQELGGRCVFSCEWDKFAQKTYRMNYGETPAGDIREVAASDIPDFDVLLAGFPCQPFSLAGVSKKRSLGRATGFEDKTQGTLFFEVARILNEKRPKAFLLENVKNLISH
;
A
#
# COMPACT_ATOMS: atom_id res chain seq x y z
N MET A 1 27.13 2.08 22.22
CA MET A 1 27.05 0.62 21.96
C MET A 1 26.98 0.42 20.45
N GLN A 2 27.64 -0.55 19.89
CA GLN A 2 27.59 -0.89 18.47
C GLN A 2 26.53 -1.96 18.26
N LEU A 3 25.73 -1.85 17.20
CA LEU A 3 24.74 -2.85 16.85
C LEU A 3 25.40 -4.14 16.36
N SER A 4 24.79 -5.27 16.70
CA SER A 4 25.13 -6.59 16.16
C SER A 4 24.61 -6.77 14.74
N ALA A 5 25.06 -7.83 14.05
CA ALA A 5 24.58 -8.18 12.71
C ALA A 5 23.05 -8.38 12.68
N ASP A 6 22.52 -9.10 13.68
CA ASP A 6 21.08 -9.38 13.76
C ASP A 6 20.26 -8.11 14.03
N GLU A 7 20.75 -7.19 14.87
CA GLU A 7 20.07 -5.92 15.13
C GLU A 7 20.02 -5.01 13.89
N VAL A 8 21.12 -4.96 13.11
CA VAL A 8 21.15 -4.21 11.83
C VAL A 8 20.15 -4.81 10.84
N LYS A 9 20.17 -6.12 10.69
CA LYS A 9 19.27 -6.85 9.79
C LYS A 9 17.81 -6.70 10.22
N ALA A 10 17.51 -6.86 11.51
CA ALA A 10 16.17 -6.69 12.06
C ALA A 10 15.64 -5.26 11.79
N LYS A 11 16.46 -4.24 12.02
CA LYS A 11 16.09 -2.84 11.77
C LYS A 11 15.80 -2.58 10.30
N ARG A 12 16.63 -3.08 9.39
CA ARG A 12 16.38 -2.98 7.96
C ARG A 12 15.09 -3.67 7.54
N GLN A 13 14.82 -4.86 8.08
CA GLN A 13 13.60 -5.62 7.80
C GLN A 13 12.34 -4.92 8.37
N GLU A 14 12.43 -4.38 9.59
CA GLU A 14 11.40 -3.54 10.20
C GLU A 14 11.01 -2.40 9.26
N LEU A 15 12.01 -1.74 8.66
CA LEU A 15 11.81 -0.66 7.69
C LEU A 15 11.35 -1.15 6.30
N GLY A 16 11.30 -2.45 6.05
CA GLY A 16 10.93 -3.03 4.76
C GLY A 16 11.89 -2.69 3.62
N LEU A 17 13.15 -2.37 3.93
CA LEU A 17 14.14 -1.92 2.96
C LEU A 17 15.02 -3.07 2.45
N THR A 18 15.43 -3.02 1.18
CA THR A 18 16.55 -3.81 0.68
C THR A 18 17.86 -3.28 1.23
N GLN A 19 18.94 -4.06 1.17
CA GLN A 19 20.28 -3.60 1.62
C GLN A 19 20.72 -2.34 0.90
N LYS A 20 20.43 -2.22 -0.39
CA LYS A 20 20.73 -1.03 -1.21
C LYS A 20 19.93 0.20 -0.74
N GLU A 21 18.63 0.05 -0.50
CA GLU A 21 17.78 1.13 -0.02
C GLU A 21 18.15 1.55 1.40
N PHE A 22 18.51 0.60 2.25
CA PHE A 22 18.96 0.88 3.60
C PHE A 22 20.29 1.67 3.60
N ALA A 23 21.24 1.29 2.75
CA ALA A 23 22.46 2.05 2.54
C ALA A 23 22.19 3.48 2.06
N ALA A 24 21.24 3.65 1.13
CA ALA A 24 20.83 4.98 0.67
C ALA A 24 20.18 5.81 1.79
N ALA A 25 19.33 5.20 2.61
CA ALA A 25 18.71 5.84 3.78
C ALA A 25 19.75 6.29 4.83
N LEU A 26 20.88 5.57 4.91
CA LEU A 26 22.02 5.94 5.75
C LEU A 26 22.94 7.00 5.12
N GLY A 27 22.60 7.51 3.93
CA GLY A 27 23.44 8.48 3.20
C GLY A 27 24.77 7.89 2.67
N MET A 28 24.85 6.57 2.53
CA MET A 28 26.06 5.91 2.03
C MET A 28 26.21 6.08 0.52
N GLY A 29 27.44 6.25 0.07
CA GLY A 29 27.80 6.31 -1.35
C GLY A 29 27.62 4.96 -2.08
N PRO A 30 28.15 4.84 -3.31
CA PRO A 30 27.93 3.69 -4.21
C PRO A 30 28.25 2.32 -3.64
N ASN A 31 29.17 2.24 -2.68
CA ASN A 31 29.55 0.99 -2.01
C ASN A 31 28.73 0.66 -0.75
N GLY A 32 27.73 1.45 -0.42
CA GLY A 32 26.93 1.34 0.82
C GLY A 32 26.25 -0.03 0.96
N GLU A 33 25.70 -0.57 -0.12
CA GLU A 33 25.09 -1.90 -0.12
C GLU A 33 26.05 -2.99 0.31
N ARG A 34 27.31 -2.95 -0.19
CA ARG A 34 28.36 -3.91 0.23
C ARG A 34 28.67 -3.77 1.70
N THR A 35 28.69 -2.56 2.23
CA THR A 35 28.95 -2.29 3.65
C THR A 35 27.81 -2.86 4.51
N VAL A 36 26.57 -2.62 4.16
CA VAL A 36 25.40 -3.18 4.88
C VAL A 36 25.42 -4.71 4.84
N ARG A 37 25.74 -5.31 3.70
CA ARG A 37 25.87 -6.78 3.58
C ARG A 37 26.91 -7.33 4.53
N ARG A 38 28.07 -6.67 4.65
CA ARG A 38 29.14 -7.09 5.56
C ARG A 38 28.76 -6.94 7.03
N TRP A 39 27.97 -5.91 7.37
CA TRP A 39 27.43 -5.77 8.72
C TRP A 39 26.46 -6.90 9.06
N GLU A 40 25.55 -7.22 8.16
CA GLU A 40 24.58 -8.30 8.37
C GLU A 40 25.18 -9.71 8.33
N ALA A 41 26.33 -9.86 7.67
CA ALA A 41 27.12 -11.10 7.71
C ALA A 41 28.02 -11.21 8.96
N GLY A 42 28.09 -10.17 9.78
CA GLY A 42 28.96 -10.14 10.97
C GLY A 42 30.44 -9.95 10.66
N GLU A 43 30.81 -9.68 9.39
CA GLU A 43 32.20 -9.48 8.96
C GLU A 43 32.79 -8.15 9.52
N THR A 44 31.94 -7.16 9.62
CA THR A 44 32.24 -5.85 10.20
C THR A 44 31.06 -5.36 11.02
N ARG A 45 31.22 -4.30 11.80
CA ARG A 45 30.15 -3.68 12.58
C ARG A 45 30.03 -2.21 12.24
N PRO A 46 28.84 -1.63 12.30
CA PRO A 46 28.68 -0.19 12.20
C PRO A 46 29.40 0.48 13.38
N THR A 47 29.93 1.66 13.15
CA THR A 47 30.49 2.50 14.22
C THR A 47 29.43 2.86 15.26
N ALA A 48 29.84 3.38 16.41
CA ALA A 48 28.89 3.82 17.43
C ALA A 48 27.96 4.95 16.92
N ALA A 49 28.45 5.84 16.06
CA ALA A 49 27.65 6.90 15.45
C ALA A 49 26.64 6.34 14.45
N GLU A 50 27.06 5.44 13.56
CA GLU A 50 26.17 4.75 12.62
C GLU A 50 25.13 3.91 13.37
N SER A 51 25.53 3.18 14.40
CA SER A 51 24.61 2.40 15.23
C SER A 51 23.55 3.28 15.89
N LYS A 52 23.94 4.43 16.44
CA LYS A 52 23.00 5.39 16.98
C LYS A 52 22.04 5.91 15.91
N TYR A 53 22.56 6.25 14.73
CA TYR A 53 21.74 6.73 13.61
C TYR A 53 20.78 5.65 13.12
N ILE A 54 21.26 4.40 12.94
CA ILE A 54 20.43 3.24 12.58
C ILE A 54 19.28 3.06 13.58
N SER A 55 19.56 3.14 14.88
CA SER A 55 18.55 2.97 15.93
C SER A 55 17.48 4.08 15.90
N THR A 56 17.84 5.27 15.43
CA THR A 56 16.91 6.42 15.31
C THR A 56 16.15 6.45 13.99
N LEU A 57 16.58 5.65 12.99
CA LEU A 57 15.81 5.49 11.75
C LEU A 57 14.45 4.91 12.11
N GLY A 58 13.44 5.74 12.15
CA GLY A 58 12.07 5.36 12.37
C GLY A 58 11.28 5.43 11.08
N HIS A 59 10.30 4.54 10.92
CA HIS A 59 9.17 4.81 10.04
C HIS A 59 8.36 5.93 10.69
N ARG A 60 8.70 7.15 10.38
CA ARG A 60 7.77 8.24 10.57
C ARG A 60 6.87 8.22 9.34
N ALA A 61 5.83 7.38 9.39
CA ALA A 61 4.80 7.38 8.36
C ALA A 61 4.22 8.81 8.30
N PRO A 62 4.49 9.59 7.23
CA PRO A 62 4.17 11.02 7.20
C PRO A 62 2.67 11.29 7.29
N PHE A 63 1.87 10.29 6.92
CA PHE A 63 0.41 10.36 6.91
C PHE A 63 -0.22 9.38 7.90
N ALA A 64 0.55 8.87 8.88
CA ALA A 64 -0.04 8.07 9.95
C ALA A 64 -1.13 8.89 10.68
N PRO A 65 -2.25 8.25 11.06
CA PRO A 65 -3.31 8.95 11.77
C PRO A 65 -2.77 9.63 13.03
N ALA A 66 -3.08 10.90 13.22
CA ALA A 66 -2.74 11.62 14.43
C ALA A 66 -3.71 11.22 15.56
N GLY A 67 -3.24 10.44 16.53
CA GLY A 67 -3.89 10.25 17.82
C GLY A 67 -4.92 9.12 17.94
N GLU A 68 -5.25 8.77 19.18
CA GLU A 68 -6.18 7.71 19.59
C GLU A 68 -7.63 8.19 19.76
N GLY A 69 -7.97 9.40 19.30
CA GLY A 69 -9.30 9.97 19.42
C GLY A 69 -10.39 9.20 18.66
N LYS A 70 -11.65 9.38 19.06
CA LYS A 70 -12.79 8.83 18.31
C LYS A 70 -12.84 9.49 16.93
N PRO A 71 -12.79 8.73 15.81
CA PRO A 71 -12.88 9.31 14.47
C PRO A 71 -14.27 9.89 14.20
N ALA A 72 -14.35 10.85 13.30
CA ALA A 72 -15.63 11.39 12.83
C ALA A 72 -16.44 10.32 12.06
N PHE A 73 -15.73 9.47 11.32
CA PHE A 73 -16.28 8.31 10.59
C PHE A 73 -15.16 7.29 10.35
N THR A 74 -15.55 6.09 9.95
CA THR A 74 -14.62 5.03 9.51
C THR A 74 -14.74 4.79 8.02
N PHE A 75 -13.63 4.37 7.39
CA PHE A 75 -13.65 4.04 5.97
C PHE A 75 -12.69 2.90 5.64
N ILE A 76 -12.92 2.29 4.48
CA ILE A 76 -12.00 1.33 3.86
C ILE A 76 -11.46 1.88 2.54
N ASP A 77 -10.24 1.47 2.17
CA ASP A 77 -9.53 1.90 0.95
C ASP A 77 -9.18 0.67 0.11
N LEU A 78 -9.97 0.41 -0.93
CA LEU A 78 -9.79 -0.73 -1.84
C LEU A 78 -9.01 -0.31 -3.08
N PHE A 79 -8.11 -1.17 -3.55
CA PHE A 79 -7.17 -0.85 -4.63
C PHE A 79 -6.34 0.39 -4.27
N ALA A 80 -5.88 0.40 -3.02
CA ALA A 80 -5.38 1.58 -2.33
C ALA A 80 -4.15 2.22 -2.99
N GLY A 81 -3.42 1.50 -3.85
CA GLY A 81 -2.20 1.97 -4.47
C GLY A 81 -1.20 2.43 -3.41
N ILE A 82 -0.79 3.68 -3.49
CA ILE A 82 0.09 4.32 -2.50
C ILE A 82 -0.68 5.13 -1.43
N GLY A 83 -2.03 5.07 -1.45
CA GLY A 83 -2.91 5.73 -0.48
C GLY A 83 -3.36 7.14 -0.86
N GLY A 84 -3.40 7.47 -2.16
CA GLY A 84 -3.77 8.81 -2.62
C GLY A 84 -5.22 9.21 -2.27
N ILE A 85 -6.17 8.29 -2.40
CA ILE A 85 -7.58 8.54 -2.08
C ILE A 85 -7.79 8.59 -0.55
N ARG A 86 -7.05 7.80 0.21
CA ARG A 86 -7.11 7.77 1.67
C ARG A 86 -6.79 9.11 2.31
N MET A 87 -5.80 9.82 1.82
CA MET A 87 -5.25 11.03 2.45
C MET A 87 -6.32 12.10 2.75
N PRO A 88 -7.12 12.57 1.78
CA PRO A 88 -8.14 13.59 2.06
C PRO A 88 -9.23 13.11 3.03
N PHE A 89 -9.59 11.83 3.03
CA PHE A 89 -10.56 11.29 3.98
C PHE A 89 -10.02 11.25 5.41
N GLN A 90 -8.73 11.01 5.57
CA GLN A 90 -8.05 11.08 6.86
C GLN A 90 -7.97 12.52 7.38
N GLU A 91 -7.69 13.50 6.51
CA GLU A 91 -7.70 14.93 6.85
C GLU A 91 -9.07 15.42 7.31
N LEU A 92 -10.15 14.83 6.79
CA LEU A 92 -11.53 15.10 7.24
C LEU A 92 -11.89 14.43 8.58
N GLY A 93 -10.93 13.81 9.27
CA GLY A 93 -11.13 13.14 10.55
C GLY A 93 -11.60 11.69 10.44
N GLY A 94 -11.57 11.12 9.25
CA GLY A 94 -11.86 9.69 9.02
C GLY A 94 -10.72 8.80 9.48
N ARG A 95 -11.06 7.57 9.91
CA ARG A 95 -10.09 6.51 10.21
C ARG A 95 -10.23 5.38 9.19
N CYS A 96 -9.13 5.06 8.52
CA CYS A 96 -9.05 3.85 7.70
C CYS A 96 -9.03 2.62 8.63
N VAL A 97 -9.99 1.72 8.46
CA VAL A 97 -10.09 0.49 9.27
C VAL A 97 -9.72 -0.75 8.48
N PHE A 98 -9.62 -0.64 7.17
CA PHE A 98 -9.17 -1.70 6.28
C PHE A 98 -8.64 -1.10 4.98
N SER A 99 -7.56 -1.64 4.46
CA SER A 99 -7.03 -1.30 3.13
C SER A 99 -6.60 -2.56 2.39
N CYS A 100 -6.71 -2.52 1.07
CA CYS A 100 -6.38 -3.65 0.20
C CYS A 100 -5.63 -3.16 -1.05
N GLU A 101 -4.48 -3.79 -1.35
CA GLU A 101 -3.67 -3.54 -2.54
C GLU A 101 -2.86 -4.80 -2.86
N TRP A 102 -2.90 -5.25 -4.10
CA TRP A 102 -2.22 -6.50 -4.50
C TRP A 102 -0.77 -6.29 -4.95
N ASP A 103 -0.45 -5.10 -5.49
CA ASP A 103 0.89 -4.79 -5.96
C ASP A 103 1.85 -4.56 -4.79
N LYS A 104 2.89 -5.41 -4.71
CA LYS A 104 3.85 -5.40 -3.59
C LYS A 104 4.66 -4.11 -3.50
N PHE A 105 4.88 -3.41 -4.61
CA PHE A 105 5.61 -2.13 -4.59
C PHE A 105 4.72 -1.00 -4.11
N ALA A 106 3.45 -1.00 -4.52
CA ALA A 106 2.45 -0.08 -4.00
C ALA A 106 2.24 -0.30 -2.49
N GLN A 107 2.07 -1.55 -2.03
CA GLN A 107 1.97 -1.90 -0.61
C GLN A 107 3.17 -1.38 0.20
N LYS A 108 4.39 -1.52 -0.34
CA LYS A 108 5.60 -1.02 0.32
C LYS A 108 5.54 0.50 0.50
N THR A 109 5.16 1.24 -0.54
CA THR A 109 5.00 2.69 -0.49
C THR A 109 3.85 3.09 0.44
N TYR A 110 2.73 2.39 0.39
CA TYR A 110 1.59 2.60 1.29
C TYR A 110 2.02 2.44 2.76
N ARG A 111 2.76 1.38 3.07
CA ARG A 111 3.32 1.16 4.42
C ARG A 111 4.25 2.29 4.85
N MET A 112 5.08 2.82 3.94
CA MET A 112 5.93 3.96 4.22
C MET A 112 5.11 5.22 4.52
N ASN A 113 3.99 5.40 3.84
CA ASN A 113 3.11 6.55 4.00
C ASN A 113 2.29 6.51 5.29
N TYR A 114 1.74 5.35 5.64
CA TYR A 114 0.72 5.22 6.69
C TYR A 114 1.13 4.34 7.88
N GLY A 115 2.25 3.63 7.80
CA GLY A 115 2.75 2.74 8.87
C GLY A 115 2.09 1.36 8.91
N GLU A 116 1.12 1.08 8.03
CA GLU A 116 0.40 -0.18 7.95
C GLU A 116 0.50 -0.80 6.55
N THR A 117 0.41 -2.12 6.46
CA THR A 117 0.47 -2.85 5.20
C THR A 117 -0.94 -3.21 4.77
N PRO A 118 -1.38 -2.84 3.55
CA PRO A 118 -2.66 -3.26 3.02
C PRO A 118 -2.76 -4.79 2.93
N ALA A 119 -3.98 -5.31 3.03
CA ALA A 119 -4.26 -6.69 2.63
C ALA A 119 -3.89 -6.91 1.15
N GLY A 120 -3.72 -8.16 0.75
CA GLY A 120 -3.30 -8.52 -0.60
C GLY A 120 -4.40 -8.39 -1.65
N ASP A 121 -4.68 -9.50 -2.33
CA ASP A 121 -5.71 -9.55 -3.37
C ASP A 121 -7.12 -9.54 -2.76
N ILE A 122 -7.95 -8.60 -3.17
CA ILE A 122 -9.33 -8.46 -2.67
C ILE A 122 -10.20 -9.69 -2.94
N ARG A 123 -9.87 -10.50 -3.94
CA ARG A 123 -10.55 -11.75 -4.27
C ARG A 123 -10.34 -12.84 -3.23
N GLU A 124 -9.29 -12.74 -2.45
CA GLU A 124 -8.93 -13.66 -1.36
C GLU A 124 -9.47 -13.21 0.00
N VAL A 125 -10.09 -12.01 0.06
CA VAL A 125 -10.65 -11.44 1.29
C VAL A 125 -12.14 -11.73 1.37
N ALA A 126 -12.57 -12.45 2.41
CA ALA A 126 -13.99 -12.58 2.68
C ALA A 126 -14.56 -11.26 3.19
N ALA A 127 -15.76 -10.88 2.74
CA ALA A 127 -16.36 -9.62 3.19
C ALA A 127 -16.64 -9.62 4.70
N SER A 128 -16.87 -10.79 5.30
CA SER A 128 -16.98 -10.97 6.76
C SER A 128 -15.73 -10.55 7.53
N ASP A 129 -14.55 -10.68 6.93
CA ASP A 129 -13.26 -10.37 7.57
C ASP A 129 -12.96 -8.86 7.54
N ILE A 130 -13.71 -8.11 6.74
CA ILE A 130 -13.62 -6.65 6.70
C ILE A 130 -14.41 -6.08 7.88
N PRO A 131 -13.81 -5.21 8.73
CA PRO A 131 -14.54 -4.54 9.80
C PRO A 131 -15.72 -3.73 9.26
N ASP A 132 -16.69 -3.37 10.11
CA ASP A 132 -17.74 -2.44 9.74
C ASP A 132 -17.18 -1.02 9.55
N PHE A 133 -17.71 -0.30 8.58
CA PHE A 133 -17.24 1.02 8.18
C PHE A 133 -18.38 1.89 7.64
N ASP A 134 -18.17 3.20 7.65
CA ASP A 134 -19.14 4.19 7.17
C ASP A 134 -19.02 4.46 5.67
N VAL A 135 -17.78 4.48 5.13
CA VAL A 135 -17.51 4.87 3.73
C VAL A 135 -16.60 3.86 3.03
N LEU A 136 -16.95 3.46 1.81
CA LEU A 136 -16.07 2.67 0.94
C LEU A 136 -15.40 3.58 -0.09
N LEU A 137 -14.07 3.49 -0.16
CA LEU A 137 -13.27 4.14 -1.20
C LEU A 137 -12.69 3.07 -2.13
N ALA A 138 -12.78 3.27 -3.44
CA ALA A 138 -12.19 2.33 -4.40
C ALA A 138 -11.79 3.02 -5.72
N GLY A 139 -10.47 3.00 -5.99
CA GLY A 139 -9.90 3.35 -7.29
C GLY A 139 -9.55 2.08 -8.07
N PHE A 140 -10.55 1.38 -8.59
CA PHE A 140 -10.33 0.08 -9.23
C PHE A 140 -9.70 0.20 -10.63
N PRO A 141 -9.00 -0.85 -11.12
CA PRO A 141 -8.24 -0.79 -12.38
C PRO A 141 -9.05 -0.32 -13.58
N CYS A 142 -8.53 0.71 -14.26
CA CYS A 142 -9.19 1.35 -15.40
C CYS A 142 -8.87 0.70 -16.77
N GLN A 143 -7.89 -0.21 -16.84
CA GLN A 143 -7.43 -0.78 -18.12
C GLN A 143 -8.54 -1.44 -18.94
N PRO A 144 -9.54 -2.14 -18.39
CA PRO A 144 -10.66 -2.68 -19.17
C PRO A 144 -11.54 -1.64 -19.82
N PHE A 145 -11.56 -0.42 -19.26
CA PHE A 145 -12.50 0.67 -19.62
C PHE A 145 -11.81 1.84 -20.33
N SER A 146 -10.48 1.98 -20.22
CA SER A 146 -9.74 3.08 -20.85
C SER A 146 -9.61 2.90 -22.35
N LEU A 147 -9.64 4.00 -23.12
CA LEU A 147 -9.47 3.97 -24.59
C LEU A 147 -8.20 3.23 -25.02
N ALA A 148 -7.08 3.48 -24.33
CA ALA A 148 -5.81 2.82 -24.61
C ALA A 148 -5.86 1.32 -24.28
N GLY A 149 -6.44 0.94 -23.14
CA GLY A 149 -6.59 -0.46 -22.72
C GLY A 149 -7.54 -1.23 -23.63
N VAL A 150 -8.68 -0.65 -24.00
CA VAL A 150 -9.67 -1.23 -24.91
C VAL A 150 -9.06 -1.44 -26.31
N SER A 151 -8.37 -0.44 -26.88
CA SER A 151 -7.74 -0.53 -28.17
C SER A 151 -6.67 -1.63 -28.20
N LYS A 152 -5.81 -1.70 -27.19
CA LYS A 152 -4.79 -2.73 -27.07
C LYS A 152 -5.39 -4.14 -26.92
N LYS A 153 -6.46 -4.29 -26.13
CA LYS A 153 -7.12 -5.60 -25.95
C LYS A 153 -7.86 -6.05 -27.20
N ARG A 154 -8.57 -5.13 -27.88
CA ARG A 154 -9.25 -5.43 -29.15
C ARG A 154 -8.27 -5.84 -30.24
N SER A 155 -7.12 -5.18 -30.38
CA SER A 155 -6.08 -5.57 -31.34
C SER A 155 -5.51 -6.96 -31.07
N LEU A 156 -5.62 -7.46 -29.83
CA LEU A 156 -5.19 -8.80 -29.41
C LEU A 156 -6.34 -9.81 -29.33
N GLY A 157 -7.57 -9.45 -29.77
CA GLY A 157 -8.75 -10.33 -29.71
C GLY A 157 -9.20 -10.66 -28.28
N ARG A 158 -8.91 -9.80 -27.29
CA ARG A 158 -9.24 -10.04 -25.89
C ARG A 158 -10.50 -9.27 -25.47
N ALA A 159 -11.24 -9.84 -24.51
CA ALA A 159 -12.41 -9.19 -23.91
C ALA A 159 -12.05 -7.85 -23.23
N THR A 160 -13.01 -6.91 -23.23
CA THR A 160 -12.86 -5.54 -22.68
C THR A 160 -14.01 -5.22 -21.73
N GLY A 161 -13.87 -4.14 -20.98
CA GLY A 161 -14.92 -3.71 -20.05
C GLY A 161 -15.22 -4.76 -18.99
N PHE A 162 -16.47 -4.93 -18.65
CA PHE A 162 -16.94 -5.91 -17.64
C PHE A 162 -16.77 -7.37 -18.07
N GLU A 163 -16.61 -7.66 -19.36
CA GLU A 163 -16.34 -9.01 -19.87
C GLU A 163 -14.88 -9.45 -19.68
N ASP A 164 -14.00 -8.55 -19.29
CA ASP A 164 -12.61 -8.88 -18.98
C ASP A 164 -12.54 -9.73 -17.72
N LYS A 165 -12.21 -11.02 -17.87
CA LYS A 165 -12.18 -12.01 -16.78
C LYS A 165 -11.14 -11.74 -15.70
N THR A 166 -10.19 -10.83 -15.94
CA THR A 166 -9.09 -10.55 -15.00
C THR A 166 -9.27 -9.24 -14.23
N GLN A 167 -9.57 -8.17 -14.92
CA GLN A 167 -9.64 -6.82 -14.34
C GLN A 167 -11.07 -6.25 -14.35
N GLY A 168 -11.90 -6.62 -15.32
CA GLY A 168 -13.32 -6.26 -15.35
C GLY A 168 -14.10 -6.87 -14.18
N THR A 169 -13.65 -8.01 -13.68
CA THR A 169 -14.26 -8.70 -12.53
C THR A 169 -14.00 -7.98 -11.20
N LEU A 170 -12.98 -7.12 -11.09
CA LEU A 170 -12.65 -6.43 -9.84
C LEU A 170 -13.74 -5.42 -9.42
N PHE A 171 -14.50 -4.88 -10.37
CA PHE A 171 -15.69 -4.10 -10.04
C PHE A 171 -16.73 -4.92 -9.27
N PHE A 172 -16.90 -6.20 -9.61
CA PHE A 172 -17.85 -7.07 -8.91
C PHE A 172 -17.40 -7.41 -7.48
N GLU A 173 -16.11 -7.34 -7.20
CA GLU A 173 -15.61 -7.43 -5.81
C GLU A 173 -16.03 -6.21 -4.98
N VAL A 174 -15.98 -5.01 -5.57
CA VAL A 174 -16.54 -3.80 -4.93
C VAL A 174 -18.03 -3.98 -4.68
N ALA A 175 -18.79 -4.43 -5.70
CA ALA A 175 -20.23 -4.68 -5.59
C ALA A 175 -20.55 -5.73 -4.51
N ARG A 176 -19.75 -6.80 -4.41
CA ARG A 176 -19.88 -7.84 -3.37
C ARG A 176 -19.77 -7.24 -1.97
N ILE A 177 -18.73 -6.42 -1.74
CA ILE A 177 -18.50 -5.79 -0.43
C ILE A 177 -19.59 -4.77 -0.12
N LEU A 178 -20.00 -3.94 -1.09
CA LEU A 178 -21.10 -2.98 -0.92
C LEU A 178 -22.43 -3.68 -0.55
N ASN A 179 -22.74 -4.80 -1.22
CA ASN A 179 -23.97 -5.54 -0.94
C ASN A 179 -23.98 -6.16 0.46
N GLU A 180 -22.84 -6.66 0.94
CA GLU A 180 -22.75 -7.30 2.24
C GLU A 180 -22.63 -6.28 3.37
N LYS A 181 -21.77 -5.29 3.24
CA LYS A 181 -21.46 -4.31 4.29
C LYS A 181 -22.42 -3.12 4.36
N ARG A 182 -23.04 -2.74 3.24
CA ARG A 182 -24.02 -1.65 3.14
C ARG A 182 -23.58 -0.35 3.85
N PRO A 183 -22.40 0.20 3.50
CA PRO A 183 -21.91 1.42 4.11
C PRO A 183 -22.85 2.60 3.85
N LYS A 184 -22.71 3.68 4.62
CA LYS A 184 -23.51 4.91 4.46
C LYS A 184 -23.23 5.63 3.15
N ALA A 185 -21.99 5.53 2.66
CA ALA A 185 -21.56 6.15 1.40
C ALA A 185 -20.43 5.36 0.74
N PHE A 186 -20.22 5.62 -0.53
CA PHE A 186 -19.05 5.12 -1.26
C PHE A 186 -18.56 6.15 -2.27
N LEU A 187 -17.25 6.10 -2.55
CA LEU A 187 -16.60 6.85 -3.62
C LEU A 187 -15.86 5.87 -4.52
N LEU A 188 -16.24 5.87 -5.80
CA LEU A 188 -15.59 5.06 -6.83
C LEU A 188 -14.86 5.99 -7.80
N GLU A 189 -13.55 5.76 -7.99
CA GLU A 189 -12.74 6.47 -8.96
C GLU A 189 -12.47 5.57 -10.16
N ASN A 190 -12.66 6.09 -11.36
CA ASN A 190 -12.28 5.43 -12.61
C ASN A 190 -12.24 6.43 -13.77
N VAL A 191 -11.85 5.94 -14.97
CA VAL A 191 -11.83 6.75 -16.19
C VAL A 191 -13.25 7.09 -16.67
N LYS A 192 -13.41 8.26 -17.31
CA LYS A 192 -14.67 8.75 -17.87
C LYS A 192 -15.40 7.71 -18.74
N ASN A 193 -14.65 6.89 -19.47
CA ASN A 193 -15.19 5.87 -20.37
C ASN A 193 -15.95 4.74 -19.67
N LEU A 194 -15.83 4.59 -18.36
CA LEU A 194 -16.61 3.61 -17.59
C LEU A 194 -18.12 3.77 -17.82
N ILE A 195 -18.60 5.00 -17.94
CA ILE A 195 -20.04 5.32 -18.11
C ILE A 195 -20.57 4.84 -19.47
N SER A 196 -19.68 4.57 -20.44
CA SER A 196 -20.04 4.14 -21.81
C SER A 196 -20.01 2.63 -22.01
N HIS A 197 -19.69 1.87 -20.97
CA HIS A 197 -19.67 0.42 -20.91
C HIS A 197 -20.83 -0.11 -20.08
#